data_f0e23a55080095ac635653f49277fbda
#
_entry.id   f0e23a55080095ac635653f49277fbda
#
_cell.length_a   1.000
_cell.length_b   1.000
_cell.length_c   1.000
_cell.angle_alpha   90.00
_cell.angle_beta   90.00
_cell.angle_gamma   90.00
#
_symmetry.space_group_name_H-M   'P 1'
#
loop_
_entity.id
_entity.type
_entity.pdbx_description
1 polymer ?
#
loop_
_entity_poly.entity_id
_entity_poly.type
_entity_poly.pdbx_seq_one_letter_code
_entity_poly.pdbx_strand_id
1 'polypeptide(L)'
;LFLDGLPQGSYQASLDLGTAVAFFSQKGTTILRAFLCMGRPVGVLMLPEAYRDAELTVERPSFGNGTQAAEAGNSVSPGSLQQLALPDANLETEDGMIGFSQKVDDRTAYSLLCKKCGATLYYTAVQAESVEKASRLAKLELCAAEDMGAEKLLQQHKRWWQQYWGKSSLQLPDETLEQLWYRANYFLAAGSEPGNAPMPLQGVWCADDDQLPPWKGDYHNDLNTQFTYCHYLTANHSEQGKVFLDYLWSLRPQAAKFARAFYGTAGVCLPSVMDIDGGALGGWPMY
;
A
#
# COMPACT_ATOMS: atom_id res chain seq x y z
N LEU A 1 -3.11 -6.63 13.78
CA LEU A 1 -4.10 -7.68 13.63
C LEU A 1 -3.56 -8.97 14.22
N PHE A 2 -4.29 -9.55 15.18
CA PHE A 2 -3.91 -10.81 15.84
C PHE A 2 -5.02 -11.83 15.68
N LEU A 3 -4.64 -13.07 15.45
CA LEU A 3 -5.55 -14.21 15.38
C LEU A 3 -5.08 -15.26 16.37
N ASP A 4 -5.91 -15.56 17.34
CA ASP A 4 -5.57 -16.51 18.40
C ASP A 4 -5.52 -17.94 17.86
N GLY A 5 -4.69 -18.78 18.49
CA GLY A 5 -4.61 -20.20 18.21
C GLY A 5 -3.79 -20.57 16.96
N LEU A 6 -3.15 -19.63 16.26
CA LEU A 6 -2.20 -19.99 15.21
C LEU A 6 -1.01 -20.78 15.78
N PRO A 7 -0.47 -21.77 15.03
CA PRO A 7 0.62 -22.60 15.51
C PRO A 7 1.83 -21.77 15.87
N GLN A 8 2.40 -22.00 17.05
CA GLN A 8 3.65 -21.40 17.47
C GLN A 8 4.84 -22.08 16.78
N GLY A 9 5.91 -21.33 16.52
CA GLY A 9 7.17 -21.83 15.98
C GLY A 9 7.50 -21.27 14.59
N SER A 10 8.55 -21.80 13.97
CA SER A 10 9.00 -21.36 12.66
C SER A 10 8.03 -21.80 11.56
N TYR A 11 7.79 -20.92 10.61
CA TYR A 11 7.03 -21.18 9.39
C TYR A 11 7.79 -20.70 8.16
N GLN A 12 7.43 -21.24 7.02
CA GLN A 12 7.95 -20.84 5.72
C GLN A 12 6.89 -20.01 5.00
N ALA A 13 7.28 -18.81 4.55
CA ALA A 13 6.47 -17.98 3.68
C ALA A 13 6.95 -18.07 2.23
N SER A 14 6.05 -18.16 1.29
CA SER A 14 6.33 -18.11 -0.14
C SER A 14 5.27 -17.30 -0.87
N LEU A 15 5.66 -16.67 -1.98
CA LEU A 15 4.78 -15.94 -2.87
C LEU A 15 4.86 -16.54 -4.26
N ASP A 16 3.74 -16.98 -4.78
CA ASP A 16 3.60 -17.33 -6.19
C ASP A 16 3.42 -16.06 -7.02
N LEU A 17 4.44 -15.63 -7.74
CA LEU A 17 4.39 -14.44 -8.57
C LEU A 17 3.37 -14.54 -9.72
N GLY A 18 3.13 -15.76 -10.22
CA GLY A 18 2.18 -15.97 -11.32
C GLY A 18 0.73 -15.63 -10.94
N THR A 19 0.40 -15.83 -9.67
CA THR A 19 -0.95 -15.58 -9.13
C THR A 19 -1.00 -14.52 -8.05
N ALA A 20 0.15 -14.01 -7.61
CA ALA A 20 0.29 -13.11 -6.46
C ALA A 20 -0.43 -13.59 -5.18
N VAL A 21 -0.39 -14.90 -4.94
CA VAL A 21 -0.91 -15.52 -3.73
C VAL A 21 0.25 -15.90 -2.82
N ALA A 22 0.18 -15.43 -1.59
CA ALA A 22 1.13 -15.81 -0.54
C ALA A 22 0.65 -17.07 0.19
N PHE A 23 1.59 -17.94 0.52
CA PHE A 23 1.38 -19.17 1.27
C PHE A 23 2.27 -19.17 2.50
N PHE A 24 1.69 -19.54 3.62
CA PHE A 24 2.41 -19.75 4.86
C PHE A 24 2.27 -21.21 5.26
N SER A 25 3.38 -21.88 5.47
CA SER A 25 3.43 -23.31 5.75
C SER A 25 4.25 -23.60 7.00
N GLN A 26 3.81 -24.60 7.75
CA GLN A 26 4.54 -25.14 8.90
C GLN A 26 4.68 -26.64 8.73
N LYS A 27 5.91 -27.18 8.84
CA LYS A 27 6.19 -28.62 8.66
C LYS A 27 5.61 -29.20 7.36
N GLY A 28 5.66 -28.41 6.27
CA GLY A 28 5.15 -28.80 4.95
C GLY A 28 3.63 -28.71 4.78
N THR A 29 2.88 -28.28 5.80
CA THR A 29 1.43 -28.07 5.70
C THR A 29 1.12 -26.59 5.56
N THR A 30 0.33 -26.20 4.55
CA THR A 30 -0.14 -24.83 4.40
C THR A 30 -1.13 -24.48 5.51
N ILE A 31 -0.81 -23.44 6.27
CA ILE A 31 -1.62 -22.95 7.39
C ILE A 31 -2.33 -21.62 7.07
N LEU A 32 -1.99 -20.97 5.97
CA LEU A 32 -2.62 -19.73 5.55
C LEU A 32 -2.34 -19.48 4.07
N ARG A 33 -3.34 -19.02 3.35
CA ARG A 33 -3.22 -18.40 2.04
C ARG A 33 -3.67 -16.95 2.13
N ALA A 34 -2.94 -16.02 1.52
CA ALA A 34 -3.28 -14.60 1.55
C ALA A 34 -3.12 -13.98 0.16
N PHE A 35 -3.98 -13.04 -0.18
CA PHE A 35 -3.85 -12.20 -1.37
C PHE A 35 -4.54 -10.85 -1.18
N LEU A 36 -4.07 -9.84 -1.91
CA LEU A 36 -4.72 -8.55 -2.05
C LEU A 36 -5.44 -8.50 -3.38
N CYS A 37 -6.74 -8.26 -3.37
CA CYS A 37 -7.55 -8.24 -4.59
C CYS A 37 -7.07 -7.13 -5.53
N MET A 38 -6.80 -7.45 -6.78
CA MET A 38 -6.60 -6.43 -7.80
C MET A 38 -7.96 -5.80 -8.16
N GLY A 39 -7.97 -4.46 -8.29
CA GLY A 39 -9.16 -3.68 -8.61
C GLY A 39 -10.08 -3.36 -7.45
N ARG A 40 -9.70 -3.70 -6.21
CA ARG A 40 -10.42 -3.26 -5.00
C ARG A 40 -9.52 -3.33 -3.75
N PRO A 41 -9.72 -2.44 -2.78
CA PRO A 41 -8.87 -2.33 -1.59
C PRO A 41 -9.22 -3.41 -0.54
N VAL A 42 -9.26 -4.68 -0.93
CA VAL A 42 -9.62 -5.79 -0.05
C VAL A 42 -8.55 -6.86 -0.06
N GLY A 43 -8.07 -7.21 1.12
CA GLY A 43 -7.23 -8.38 1.33
C GLY A 43 -8.03 -9.55 1.90
N VAL A 44 -7.62 -10.76 1.55
CA VAL A 44 -8.26 -12.00 1.98
C VAL A 44 -7.21 -12.94 2.57
N LEU A 45 -7.48 -13.42 3.77
CA LEU A 45 -6.73 -14.50 4.39
C LEU A 45 -7.65 -15.73 4.51
N MET A 46 -7.19 -16.84 3.95
CA MET A 46 -7.91 -18.11 3.98
C MET A 46 -7.18 -19.07 4.90
N LEU A 47 -7.80 -19.38 6.02
CA LEU A 47 -7.29 -20.27 7.06
C LEU A 47 -7.84 -21.69 6.89
N PRO A 48 -7.18 -22.70 7.43
CA PRO A 48 -7.79 -24.01 7.60
C PRO A 48 -9.05 -23.95 8.47
N GLU A 49 -9.97 -24.87 8.25
CA GLU A 49 -11.25 -24.92 8.96
C GLU A 49 -11.09 -25.03 10.48
N ALA A 50 -9.97 -25.59 10.97
CA ALA A 50 -9.64 -25.64 12.38
C ALA A 50 -9.57 -24.26 13.08
N TYR A 51 -9.42 -23.18 12.31
CA TYR A 51 -9.37 -21.80 12.83
C TYR A 51 -10.69 -21.04 12.65
N ARG A 52 -11.77 -21.73 12.32
CA ARG A 52 -13.11 -21.14 12.15
C ARG A 52 -13.54 -20.31 13.37
N ASP A 53 -13.26 -20.78 14.55
CA ASP A 53 -13.69 -20.16 15.82
C ASP A 53 -12.57 -19.34 16.49
N ALA A 54 -11.42 -19.15 15.80
CA ALA A 54 -10.32 -18.36 16.33
C ALA A 54 -10.75 -16.88 16.50
N GLU A 55 -10.43 -16.31 17.65
CA GLU A 55 -10.75 -14.93 17.97
C GLU A 55 -9.84 -13.96 17.21
N LEU A 56 -10.43 -12.88 16.71
CA LEU A 56 -9.76 -11.80 15.99
C LEU A 56 -9.67 -10.59 16.89
N THR A 57 -8.44 -10.08 17.09
CA THR A 57 -8.20 -8.82 17.79
C THR A 57 -7.45 -7.83 16.92
N VAL A 58 -7.73 -6.55 17.12
CA VAL A 58 -7.08 -5.45 16.41
C VAL A 58 -6.43 -4.52 17.42
N GLU A 59 -5.14 -4.30 17.24
CA GLU A 59 -4.38 -3.29 17.98
C GLU A 59 -4.26 -2.04 17.12
N ARG A 60 -4.57 -0.89 17.71
CA ARG A 60 -4.43 0.40 17.05
C ARG A 60 -3.00 0.92 17.20
N PRO A 61 -2.45 1.62 16.21
CA PRO A 61 -1.16 2.26 16.32
C PRO A 61 -1.21 3.43 17.31
N SER A 62 -0.07 3.73 17.95
CA SER A 62 0.11 4.91 18.78
C SER A 62 1.02 5.91 18.07
N PHE A 63 0.52 7.13 17.90
CA PHE A 63 1.23 8.21 17.19
C PHE A 63 1.53 9.42 18.11
N GLY A 64 1.72 9.19 19.40
CA GLY A 64 2.17 10.25 20.33
C GLY A 64 1.08 11.21 20.80
N ASN A 65 -0.20 10.90 20.60
CA ASN A 65 -1.36 11.64 21.12
C ASN A 65 -1.36 13.15 20.82
N GLY A 66 -0.78 13.57 19.71
CA GLY A 66 -0.76 14.97 19.28
C GLY A 66 0.09 15.92 20.17
N THR A 67 0.94 15.38 21.05
CA THR A 67 1.66 16.18 22.05
C THR A 67 3.11 16.50 21.72
N GLN A 68 3.70 15.86 20.72
CA GLN A 68 5.06 16.13 20.28
C GLN A 68 5.04 16.90 18.97
N ALA A 69 5.59 18.12 18.97
CA ALA A 69 5.95 18.77 17.73
C ALA A 69 6.98 17.90 16.99
N ALA A 70 6.74 17.63 15.73
CA ALA A 70 7.73 17.00 14.90
C ALA A 70 9.00 17.85 14.95
N GLU A 71 10.08 17.34 15.52
CA GLU A 71 11.37 17.97 15.33
C GLU A 71 11.61 18.05 13.83
N ALA A 72 12.05 19.20 13.33
CA ALA A 72 12.45 19.40 11.94
C ALA A 72 13.73 18.59 11.68
N GLY A 73 13.57 17.27 11.71
CA GLY A 73 14.64 16.32 11.45
C GLY A 73 14.98 16.30 9.97
N ASN A 74 16.20 15.99 9.66
CA ASN A 74 16.65 15.67 8.34
C ASN A 74 15.77 14.53 7.76
N SER A 75 15.25 14.71 6.54
CA SER A 75 14.43 13.72 5.85
C SER A 75 15.11 12.34 5.71
N VAL A 76 16.43 12.31 5.71
CA VAL A 76 17.26 11.08 5.62
C VAL A 76 17.19 10.25 6.91
N SER A 77 17.00 10.86 8.06
CA SER A 77 17.02 10.14 9.33
C SER A 77 15.71 9.40 9.56
N PRO A 78 15.74 8.14 10.03
CA PRO A 78 14.55 7.45 10.51
C PRO A 78 13.87 8.29 11.60
N GLY A 79 12.55 8.36 11.57
CA GLY A 79 11.74 9.02 12.57
C GLY A 79 10.90 8.02 13.36
N SER A 80 10.51 8.37 14.58
CA SER A 80 9.49 7.61 15.30
C SER A 80 8.10 7.93 14.75
N LEU A 81 7.19 6.95 14.70
CA LEU A 81 5.78 7.19 14.40
C LEU A 81 5.14 8.20 15.35
N GLN A 82 5.63 8.29 16.59
CA GLN A 82 5.18 9.27 17.58
C GLN A 82 5.42 10.72 17.15
N GLN A 83 6.40 10.98 16.29
CA GLN A 83 6.66 12.32 15.72
C GLN A 83 5.54 12.81 14.80
N LEU A 84 4.69 11.93 14.29
CA LEU A 84 3.53 12.31 13.48
C LEU A 84 2.47 13.04 14.31
N ALA A 85 2.48 12.87 15.64
CA ALA A 85 1.57 13.53 16.57
C ALA A 85 0.09 13.43 16.14
N LEU A 86 -0.30 12.31 15.53
CA LEU A 86 -1.67 12.10 15.10
C LEU A 86 -2.60 11.86 16.30
N PRO A 87 -3.87 12.26 16.23
CA PRO A 87 -4.86 11.95 17.27
C PRO A 87 -5.03 10.44 17.41
N ASP A 88 -5.54 10.00 18.55
CA ASP A 88 -5.87 8.59 18.78
C ASP A 88 -6.84 8.07 17.72
N ALA A 89 -6.59 6.85 17.27
CA ALA A 89 -7.49 6.17 16.35
C ALA A 89 -8.81 5.80 17.05
N ASN A 90 -9.93 5.98 16.36
CA ASN A 90 -11.25 5.57 16.82
C ASN A 90 -11.44 4.08 16.57
N LEU A 91 -11.60 3.29 17.63
CA LEU A 91 -11.96 1.87 17.49
C LEU A 91 -13.37 1.74 16.95
N GLU A 92 -13.55 0.80 16.04
CA GLU A 92 -14.82 0.44 15.45
C GLU A 92 -15.13 -1.03 15.70
N THR A 93 -16.34 -1.32 16.17
CA THR A 93 -16.87 -2.69 16.30
C THR A 93 -18.35 -2.65 15.96
N GLU A 94 -18.72 -3.14 14.79
CA GLU A 94 -20.09 -3.11 14.28
C GLU A 94 -20.29 -4.26 13.28
N ASP A 95 -21.41 -4.95 13.35
CA ASP A 95 -21.83 -6.01 12.41
C ASP A 95 -20.76 -7.11 12.16
N GLY A 96 -20.03 -7.47 13.20
CA GLY A 96 -18.94 -8.44 13.12
C GLY A 96 -17.66 -7.91 12.45
N MET A 97 -17.61 -6.63 12.14
CA MET A 97 -16.41 -5.93 11.72
C MET A 97 -15.68 -5.38 12.94
N ILE A 98 -14.36 -5.39 12.89
CA ILE A 98 -13.49 -4.84 13.92
C ILE A 98 -12.33 -4.09 13.26
N GLY A 99 -11.95 -2.94 13.79
CA GLY A 99 -10.85 -2.15 13.27
C GLY A 99 -10.77 -0.79 13.89
N PHE A 100 -10.24 0.16 13.13
CA PHE A 100 -10.15 1.55 13.57
C PHE A 100 -10.17 2.51 12.39
N SER A 101 -10.54 3.75 12.68
CA SER A 101 -10.42 4.87 11.77
C SER A 101 -9.64 6.00 12.43
N GLN A 102 -8.87 6.72 11.62
CA GLN A 102 -7.97 7.76 12.10
C GLN A 102 -7.95 8.97 11.17
N LYS A 103 -8.01 10.16 11.77
CA LYS A 103 -7.73 11.42 11.10
C LYS A 103 -6.21 11.58 10.95
N VAL A 104 -5.75 11.93 9.75
CA VAL A 104 -4.35 12.26 9.46
C VAL A 104 -4.16 13.77 9.48
N ASP A 105 -4.98 14.50 8.71
CA ASP A 105 -5.02 15.96 8.65
C ASP A 105 -6.45 16.45 8.37
N ASP A 106 -6.61 17.73 8.01
CA ASP A 106 -7.93 18.31 7.77
C ASP A 106 -8.60 17.83 6.46
N ARG A 107 -7.88 17.12 5.60
CA ARG A 107 -8.35 16.62 4.30
C ARG A 107 -8.20 15.11 4.13
N THR A 108 -7.58 14.45 5.09
CA THR A 108 -7.19 13.05 4.97
C THR A 108 -7.52 12.27 6.24
N ALA A 109 -8.24 11.20 6.06
CA ALA A 109 -8.47 10.18 7.08
C ALA A 109 -8.39 8.80 6.43
N TYR A 110 -8.14 7.77 7.23
CA TYR A 110 -8.22 6.40 6.76
C TYR A 110 -8.99 5.52 7.74
N SER A 111 -9.50 4.42 7.22
CA SER A 111 -10.15 3.35 8.00
C SER A 111 -9.53 2.01 7.63
N LEU A 112 -9.15 1.25 8.64
CA LEU A 112 -8.70 -0.14 8.51
C LEU A 112 -9.72 -1.00 9.26
N LEU A 113 -10.46 -1.80 8.51
CA LEU A 113 -11.48 -2.71 9.06
C LEU A 113 -11.22 -4.14 8.61
N CYS A 114 -11.62 -5.07 9.46
CA CYS A 114 -11.56 -6.50 9.24
C CYS A 114 -12.89 -7.15 9.55
N LYS A 115 -13.21 -8.22 8.83
CA LYS A 115 -14.38 -9.08 9.10
C LYS A 115 -13.98 -10.54 8.93
N LYS A 116 -14.23 -11.34 9.96
CA LYS A 116 -14.00 -12.78 9.92
C LYS A 116 -15.31 -13.52 9.66
N CYS A 117 -15.32 -14.35 8.61
CA CYS A 117 -16.45 -15.16 8.20
C CYS A 117 -16.02 -16.63 8.15
N GLY A 118 -16.29 -17.39 9.21
CA GLY A 118 -15.79 -18.75 9.34
C GLY A 118 -14.25 -18.78 9.36
N ALA A 119 -13.65 -19.57 8.49
CA ALA A 119 -12.20 -19.68 8.32
C ALA A 119 -11.61 -18.63 7.33
N THR A 120 -12.39 -17.64 6.91
CA THR A 120 -11.93 -16.56 6.04
C THR A 120 -11.92 -15.23 6.79
N LEU A 121 -10.84 -14.48 6.63
CA LEU A 121 -10.72 -13.10 7.11
C LEU A 121 -10.63 -12.17 5.91
N TYR A 122 -11.53 -11.21 5.84
CA TYR A 122 -11.46 -10.07 4.93
C TYR A 122 -10.93 -8.86 5.68
N TYR A 123 -10.08 -8.06 5.04
CA TYR A 123 -9.64 -6.79 5.58
C TYR A 123 -9.54 -5.74 4.47
N THR A 124 -9.68 -4.49 4.85
CA THR A 124 -9.58 -3.36 3.92
C THR A 124 -8.90 -2.18 4.60
N ALA A 125 -8.22 -1.37 3.80
CA ALA A 125 -7.72 -0.07 4.19
C ALA A 125 -8.20 0.94 3.15
N VAL A 126 -8.95 1.96 3.60
CA VAL A 126 -9.53 2.98 2.72
C VAL A 126 -9.18 4.36 3.22
N GLN A 127 -8.73 5.21 2.32
CA GLN A 127 -8.48 6.63 2.58
C GLN A 127 -9.64 7.47 2.04
N ALA A 128 -10.01 8.52 2.76
CA ALA A 128 -11.00 9.50 2.34
C ALA A 128 -10.74 10.87 3.00
N GLU A 129 -11.55 11.87 2.66
CA GLU A 129 -11.44 13.23 3.21
C GLU A 129 -11.93 13.36 4.66
N SER A 130 -12.63 12.37 5.20
CA SER A 130 -13.05 12.35 6.61
C SER A 130 -13.12 10.94 7.16
N VAL A 131 -13.07 10.82 8.49
CA VAL A 131 -13.18 9.55 9.23
C VAL A 131 -14.50 8.84 8.88
N GLU A 132 -15.60 9.56 8.87
CA GLU A 132 -16.92 9.01 8.61
C GLU A 132 -17.03 8.44 7.19
N LYS A 133 -16.43 9.14 6.22
CA LYS A 133 -16.43 8.67 4.82
C LYS A 133 -15.50 7.47 4.64
N ALA A 134 -14.31 7.50 5.24
CA ALA A 134 -13.37 6.38 5.19
C ALA A 134 -13.99 5.11 5.80
N SER A 135 -14.57 5.21 7.00
CA SER A 135 -15.27 4.12 7.68
C SER A 135 -16.42 3.56 6.84
N ARG A 136 -17.28 4.44 6.32
CA ARG A 136 -18.41 4.02 5.48
C ARG A 136 -17.96 3.28 4.22
N LEU A 137 -16.94 3.77 3.53
CA LEU A 137 -16.41 3.12 2.33
C LEU A 137 -15.76 1.78 2.67
N ALA A 138 -15.00 1.70 3.77
CA ALA A 138 -14.41 0.45 4.23
C ALA A 138 -15.48 -0.62 4.55
N LYS A 139 -16.56 -0.25 5.22
CA LYS A 139 -17.71 -1.15 5.50
C LYS A 139 -18.35 -1.66 4.20
N LEU A 140 -18.57 -0.77 3.22
CA LEU A 140 -19.12 -1.16 1.92
C LEU A 140 -18.23 -2.15 1.17
N GLU A 141 -16.90 -1.95 1.19
CA GLU A 141 -15.96 -2.88 0.55
C GLU A 141 -15.95 -4.25 1.22
N LEU A 142 -15.99 -4.31 2.57
CA LEU A 142 -16.05 -5.59 3.29
C LEU A 142 -17.37 -6.34 3.06
N CYS A 143 -18.51 -5.65 3.07
CA CYS A 143 -19.80 -6.28 2.76
C CYS A 143 -19.80 -6.84 1.33
N ALA A 144 -19.34 -6.07 0.36
CA ALA A 144 -19.27 -6.52 -1.03
C ALA A 144 -18.31 -7.71 -1.22
N ALA A 145 -17.20 -7.73 -0.46
CA ALA A 145 -16.25 -8.84 -0.51
C ALA A 145 -16.84 -10.12 0.12
N GLU A 146 -17.52 -10.00 1.25
CA GLU A 146 -18.23 -11.10 1.91
C GLU A 146 -19.30 -11.70 1.00
N ASP A 147 -20.17 -10.85 0.41
CA ASP A 147 -21.21 -11.28 -0.53
C ASP A 147 -20.66 -11.99 -1.75
N MET A 148 -19.50 -11.56 -2.23
CA MET A 148 -18.82 -12.20 -3.35
C MET A 148 -18.20 -13.55 -2.97
N GLY A 149 -17.65 -13.64 -1.76
CA GLY A 149 -16.95 -14.81 -1.24
C GLY A 149 -15.50 -14.95 -1.74
N ALA A 150 -14.67 -15.53 -0.86
CA ALA A 150 -13.21 -15.62 -1.07
C ALA A 150 -12.79 -16.36 -2.35
N GLU A 151 -13.46 -17.45 -2.70
CA GLU A 151 -13.09 -18.23 -3.89
C GLU A 151 -13.35 -17.45 -5.19
N LYS A 152 -14.45 -16.69 -5.26
CA LYS A 152 -14.73 -15.86 -6.45
C LYS A 152 -13.77 -14.68 -6.54
N LEU A 153 -13.42 -14.05 -5.41
CA LEU A 153 -12.39 -13.02 -5.32
C LEU A 153 -11.04 -13.57 -5.79
N LEU A 154 -10.65 -14.76 -5.32
CA LEU A 154 -9.41 -15.42 -5.74
C LEU A 154 -9.39 -15.72 -7.23
N GLN A 155 -10.50 -16.17 -7.81
CA GLN A 155 -10.60 -16.41 -9.25
C GLN A 155 -10.45 -15.13 -10.07
N GLN A 156 -11.07 -14.01 -9.62
CA GLN A 156 -10.93 -12.70 -10.27
C GLN A 156 -9.49 -12.19 -10.17
N HIS A 157 -8.88 -12.28 -9.00
CA HIS A 157 -7.50 -11.92 -8.74
C HIS A 157 -6.52 -12.71 -9.63
N LYS A 158 -6.64 -14.04 -9.68
CA LYS A 158 -5.80 -14.88 -10.55
C LYS A 158 -5.98 -14.55 -12.03
N ARG A 159 -7.21 -14.27 -12.48
CA ARG A 159 -7.48 -13.88 -13.87
C ARG A 159 -6.80 -12.56 -14.22
N TRP A 160 -6.81 -11.59 -13.31
CA TRP A 160 -6.13 -10.32 -13.52
C TRP A 160 -4.63 -10.53 -13.69
N TRP A 161 -3.98 -11.29 -12.79
CA TRP A 161 -2.55 -11.59 -12.88
C TRP A 161 -2.20 -12.40 -14.14
N GLN A 162 -3.03 -13.33 -14.52
CA GLN A 162 -2.85 -14.09 -15.77
C GLN A 162 -2.89 -13.16 -17.00
N GLN A 163 -3.79 -12.19 -17.03
CA GLN A 163 -3.84 -11.17 -18.08
C GLN A 163 -2.63 -10.25 -18.06
N TYR A 164 -2.17 -9.85 -16.88
CA TYR A 164 -0.98 -9.04 -16.70
C TYR A 164 0.27 -9.74 -17.24
N TRP A 165 0.55 -10.97 -16.81
CA TRP A 165 1.68 -11.77 -17.28
C TRP A 165 1.55 -12.20 -18.75
N GLY A 166 0.35 -12.26 -19.29
CA GLY A 166 0.11 -12.53 -20.71
C GLY A 166 0.57 -11.42 -21.66
N LYS A 167 0.87 -10.20 -21.14
CA LYS A 167 1.32 -9.06 -21.97
C LYS A 167 2.81 -9.11 -22.30
N SER A 168 3.63 -9.74 -21.46
CA SER A 168 5.08 -9.75 -21.60
C SER A 168 5.69 -10.93 -20.84
N SER A 169 6.70 -11.54 -21.41
CA SER A 169 7.48 -12.61 -20.79
C SER A 169 8.93 -12.52 -21.23
N LEU A 170 9.83 -13.04 -20.38
CA LEU A 170 11.24 -13.06 -20.63
C LEU A 170 11.80 -14.45 -20.26
N GLN A 171 12.71 -14.97 -21.09
CA GLN A 171 13.49 -16.16 -20.76
C GLN A 171 14.96 -15.86 -20.98
N LEU A 172 15.76 -16.06 -19.96
CA LEU A 172 17.20 -15.81 -19.98
C LEU A 172 17.98 -17.07 -19.59
N PRO A 173 19.21 -17.22 -20.10
CA PRO A 173 20.14 -18.27 -19.61
C PRO A 173 20.53 -18.08 -18.15
N ASP A 174 20.52 -16.84 -17.65
CA ASP A 174 20.79 -16.49 -16.26
C ASP A 174 19.47 -16.40 -15.48
N GLU A 175 19.21 -17.43 -14.67
CA GLU A 175 18.00 -17.53 -13.86
C GLU A 175 17.86 -16.39 -12.84
N THR A 176 18.97 -15.84 -12.33
CA THR A 176 18.95 -14.74 -11.37
C THR A 176 18.42 -13.46 -12.01
N LEU A 177 18.89 -13.14 -13.20
CA LEU A 177 18.44 -11.98 -13.97
C LEU A 177 16.96 -12.16 -14.41
N GLU A 178 16.59 -13.37 -14.82
CA GLU A 178 15.21 -13.69 -15.16
C GLU A 178 14.27 -13.46 -13.96
N GLN A 179 14.61 -14.01 -12.80
CA GLN A 179 13.85 -13.80 -11.56
C GLN A 179 13.77 -12.34 -11.16
N LEU A 180 14.86 -11.58 -11.32
CA LEU A 180 14.86 -10.14 -11.02
C LEU A 180 13.88 -9.39 -11.91
N TRP A 181 13.80 -9.72 -13.20
CA TRP A 181 12.84 -9.12 -14.13
C TRP A 181 11.40 -9.40 -13.70
N TYR A 182 11.06 -10.65 -13.37
CA TYR A 182 9.71 -11.02 -12.92
C TYR A 182 9.36 -10.33 -11.59
N ARG A 183 10.29 -10.25 -10.64
CA ARG A 183 10.07 -9.54 -9.36
C ARG A 183 9.84 -8.05 -9.57
N ALA A 184 10.63 -7.39 -10.41
CA ALA A 184 10.47 -5.96 -10.70
C ALA A 184 9.09 -5.67 -11.32
N ASN A 185 8.65 -6.50 -12.27
CA ASN A 185 7.31 -6.36 -12.87
C ASN A 185 6.18 -6.70 -11.88
N TYR A 186 6.37 -7.67 -10.99
CA TYR A 186 5.43 -7.90 -9.89
C TYR A 186 5.28 -6.66 -9.00
N PHE A 187 6.37 -6.04 -8.59
CA PHE A 187 6.33 -4.84 -7.77
C PHE A 187 5.69 -3.65 -8.50
N LEU A 188 5.97 -3.50 -9.80
CA LEU A 188 5.31 -2.49 -10.61
C LEU A 188 3.78 -2.68 -10.59
N ALA A 189 3.31 -3.89 -10.82
CA ALA A 189 1.88 -4.20 -10.81
C ALA A 189 1.25 -3.99 -9.43
N ALA A 190 1.87 -4.53 -8.39
CA ALA A 190 1.35 -4.49 -7.01
C ALA A 190 1.31 -3.07 -6.43
N GLY A 191 2.20 -2.18 -6.88
CA GLY A 191 2.30 -0.80 -6.41
C GLY A 191 1.70 0.25 -7.35
N SER A 192 1.09 -0.13 -8.48
CA SER A 192 0.65 0.82 -9.52
C SER A 192 -0.75 0.49 -10.05
N GLU A 193 -1.72 0.49 -9.15
CA GLU A 193 -3.13 0.33 -9.53
C GLU A 193 -3.65 1.63 -10.16
N PRO A 194 -4.28 1.57 -11.35
CA PRO A 194 -4.89 2.73 -11.99
C PRO A 194 -5.88 3.47 -11.07
N GLY A 195 -5.74 4.78 -10.97
CA GLY A 195 -6.56 5.65 -10.11
C GLY A 195 -5.99 5.88 -8.71
N ASN A 196 -4.91 5.20 -8.34
CA ASN A 196 -4.18 5.43 -7.10
C ASN A 196 -2.92 6.28 -7.31
N ALA A 197 -2.29 6.70 -6.22
CA ALA A 197 -0.99 7.34 -6.26
C ALA A 197 0.09 6.35 -6.74
N PRO A 198 1.13 6.82 -7.46
CA PRO A 198 2.26 5.98 -7.83
C PRO A 198 3.08 5.59 -6.60
N MET A 199 3.93 4.59 -6.76
CA MET A 199 4.86 4.19 -5.71
C MET A 199 5.80 5.34 -5.34
N PRO A 200 5.93 5.68 -4.05
CA PRO A 200 6.93 6.64 -3.58
C PRO A 200 8.34 6.04 -3.61
N LEU A 201 9.34 6.81 -3.18
CA LEU A 201 10.76 6.45 -3.21
C LEU A 201 11.07 5.02 -2.74
N GLN A 202 10.45 4.57 -1.67
CA GLN A 202 10.69 3.26 -1.05
C GLN A 202 9.59 2.24 -1.32
N GLY A 203 8.73 2.51 -2.31
CA GLY A 203 7.55 1.69 -2.58
C GLY A 203 6.51 1.82 -1.47
N VAL A 204 5.64 0.82 -1.37
CA VAL A 204 4.54 0.79 -0.39
C VAL A 204 4.92 0.10 0.94
N TRP A 205 6.16 -0.36 1.08
CA TRP A 205 6.69 -1.09 2.23
C TRP A 205 7.46 -0.15 3.15
N CYS A 206 6.77 0.71 3.87
CA CYS A 206 7.41 1.88 4.43
C CYS A 206 7.62 1.89 5.92
N ALA A 207 6.91 1.12 6.71
CA ALA A 207 7.02 1.23 8.16
C ALA A 207 7.02 -0.14 8.82
N ASP A 208 8.15 -0.51 9.35
CA ASP A 208 8.30 -1.65 10.24
C ASP A 208 8.76 -1.15 11.62
N ASP A 209 8.43 -1.87 12.67
CA ASP A 209 8.94 -1.67 14.02
C ASP A 209 8.72 -0.26 14.60
N ASP A 210 7.54 0.31 14.39
CA ASP A 210 7.14 1.62 14.93
C ASP A 210 8.04 2.81 14.49
N GLN A 211 8.77 2.65 13.39
CA GLN A 211 9.64 3.68 12.84
C GLN A 211 9.17 4.14 11.46
N LEU A 212 9.32 5.44 11.22
CA LEU A 212 9.23 5.97 9.87
C LEU A 212 10.50 5.58 9.09
N PRO A 213 10.38 5.17 7.83
CA PRO A 213 11.54 4.86 7.01
C PRO A 213 12.40 6.10 6.78
N PRO A 214 13.69 5.95 6.46
CA PRO A 214 14.46 7.02 5.88
C PRO A 214 13.70 7.62 4.68
N TRP A 215 13.78 8.93 4.46
CA TRP A 215 13.05 9.65 3.41
C TRP A 215 11.52 9.64 3.53
N LYS A 216 10.95 8.95 4.52
CA LYS A 216 9.54 9.00 4.94
C LYS A 216 8.50 8.77 3.82
N GLY A 217 8.87 8.06 2.76
CA GLY A 217 7.96 7.76 1.65
C GLY A 217 7.67 8.94 0.72
N ASP A 218 8.59 9.91 0.64
CA ASP A 218 8.50 11.03 -0.31
C ASP A 218 8.74 10.62 -1.77
N TYR A 219 8.57 11.56 -2.70
CA TYR A 219 8.88 11.39 -4.12
C TYR A 219 10.18 12.13 -4.46
N HIS A 220 11.17 11.40 -4.97
CA HIS A 220 12.43 11.95 -5.46
C HIS A 220 12.39 12.07 -6.99
N ASN A 221 12.24 13.31 -7.48
CA ASN A 221 12.10 13.62 -8.91
C ASN A 221 13.41 13.95 -9.61
N ASP A 222 14.52 13.82 -8.93
CA ASP A 222 15.85 13.95 -9.54
C ASP A 222 16.25 12.72 -10.35
N LEU A 223 15.84 11.52 -9.92
CA LEU A 223 16.12 10.27 -10.62
C LEU A 223 15.21 9.11 -10.18
N ASN A 224 15.04 8.91 -8.88
CA ASN A 224 14.52 7.67 -8.29
C ASN A 224 13.09 7.37 -8.72
N THR A 225 12.19 8.36 -8.66
CA THR A 225 10.80 8.16 -9.04
C THR A 225 10.66 7.81 -10.52
N GLN A 226 11.45 8.46 -11.39
CA GLN A 226 11.47 8.16 -12.83
C GLN A 226 11.99 6.75 -13.09
N PHE A 227 13.07 6.32 -12.41
CA PHE A 227 13.62 4.99 -12.60
C PHE A 227 12.69 3.88 -12.11
N THR A 228 11.90 4.13 -11.06
CA THR A 228 10.88 3.18 -10.60
C THR A 228 9.91 2.81 -11.73
N TYR A 229 9.61 3.76 -12.62
CA TYR A 229 8.64 3.57 -13.69
C TYR A 229 9.24 3.37 -15.09
N CYS A 230 10.54 3.60 -15.32
CA CYS A 230 11.10 3.64 -16.68
C CYS A 230 10.93 2.34 -17.48
N HIS A 231 10.80 1.20 -16.83
CA HIS A 231 10.73 -0.11 -17.49
C HIS A 231 9.33 -0.50 -18.00
N TYR A 232 8.28 0.26 -17.68
CA TYR A 232 6.90 -0.11 -18.08
C TYR A 232 6.72 -0.21 -19.59
N LEU A 233 7.44 0.60 -20.37
CA LEU A 233 7.39 0.58 -21.83
C LEU A 233 7.99 -0.71 -22.38
N THR A 234 9.20 -1.07 -21.95
CA THR A 234 9.92 -2.26 -22.42
C THR A 234 9.25 -3.55 -21.93
N ALA A 235 8.56 -3.50 -20.80
CA ALA A 235 7.81 -4.61 -20.25
C ALA A 235 6.35 -4.69 -20.77
N ASN A 236 5.92 -3.78 -21.65
CA ASN A 236 4.56 -3.72 -22.21
C ASN A 236 3.44 -3.58 -21.15
N HIS A 237 3.75 -2.84 -20.05
CA HIS A 237 2.82 -2.57 -18.94
C HIS A 237 2.39 -1.10 -18.89
N SER A 238 1.89 -0.59 -20.02
CA SER A 238 1.53 0.84 -20.19
C SER A 238 0.50 1.35 -19.18
N GLU A 239 -0.43 0.49 -18.74
CA GLU A 239 -1.46 0.87 -17.75
C GLU A 239 -0.83 1.22 -16.40
N GLN A 240 0.17 0.44 -15.96
CA GLN A 240 0.90 0.69 -14.71
C GLN A 240 1.78 1.94 -14.83
N GLY A 241 2.45 2.12 -15.96
CA GLY A 241 3.24 3.34 -16.22
C GLY A 241 2.38 4.60 -16.27
N LYS A 242 1.15 4.48 -16.78
CA LYS A 242 0.19 5.59 -16.86
C LYS A 242 -0.19 6.14 -15.47
N VAL A 243 -0.16 5.33 -14.43
CA VAL A 243 -0.39 5.78 -13.04
C VAL A 243 0.55 6.93 -12.68
N PHE A 244 1.84 6.77 -12.98
CA PHE A 244 2.83 7.83 -12.75
C PHE A 244 2.60 9.06 -13.65
N LEU A 245 2.30 8.86 -14.92
CA LEU A 245 2.07 9.97 -15.85
C LEU A 245 0.80 10.78 -15.50
N ASP A 246 -0.28 10.10 -15.12
CA ASP A 246 -1.53 10.75 -14.69
C ASP A 246 -1.32 11.54 -13.39
N TYR A 247 -0.54 11.01 -12.48
CA TYR A 247 -0.15 11.69 -11.25
C TYR A 247 0.63 12.98 -11.56
N LEU A 248 1.70 12.91 -12.34
CA LEU A 248 2.46 14.09 -12.74
C LEU A 248 1.55 15.13 -13.45
N TRP A 249 0.65 14.67 -14.30
CA TRP A 249 -0.30 15.52 -14.98
C TRP A 249 -1.26 16.24 -14.02
N SER A 250 -1.71 15.55 -12.96
CA SER A 250 -2.57 16.12 -11.93
C SER A 250 -1.86 17.21 -11.11
N LEU A 251 -0.55 17.13 -10.93
CA LEU A 251 0.25 18.08 -10.16
C LEU A 251 0.57 19.38 -10.89
N ARG A 252 0.21 19.53 -12.17
CA ARG A 252 0.54 20.75 -12.95
C ARG A 252 0.17 22.07 -12.29
N PRO A 253 -1.01 22.23 -11.65
CA PRO A 253 -1.35 23.49 -10.98
C PRO A 253 -0.39 23.82 -9.82
N GLN A 254 0.01 22.82 -9.06
CA GLN A 254 0.96 22.98 -7.96
C GLN A 254 2.38 23.22 -8.49
N ALA A 255 2.79 22.51 -9.52
CA ALA A 255 4.07 22.69 -10.20
C ALA A 255 4.22 24.09 -10.82
N ALA A 256 3.12 24.68 -11.34
CA ALA A 256 3.11 26.05 -11.82
C ALA A 256 3.24 27.07 -10.68
N LYS A 257 2.61 26.84 -9.53
CA LYS A 257 2.79 27.67 -8.33
C LYS A 257 4.24 27.63 -7.85
N PHE A 258 4.82 26.43 -7.79
CA PHE A 258 6.21 26.25 -7.38
C PHE A 258 7.18 26.98 -8.30
N ALA A 259 7.05 26.81 -9.64
CA ALA A 259 7.89 27.49 -10.63
C ALA A 259 7.85 29.02 -10.46
N ARG A 260 6.67 29.58 -10.24
CA ARG A 260 6.50 31.03 -10.03
C ARG A 260 7.10 31.49 -8.71
N ALA A 261 6.87 30.75 -7.62
CA ALA A 261 7.34 31.14 -6.30
C ALA A 261 8.87 31.01 -6.16
N PHE A 262 9.44 29.96 -6.72
CA PHE A 262 10.87 29.65 -6.55
C PHE A 262 11.75 30.29 -7.61
N TYR A 263 11.34 30.24 -8.87
CA TYR A 263 12.14 30.77 -10.01
C TYR A 263 11.65 32.11 -10.54
N GLY A 264 10.48 32.59 -10.12
CA GLY A 264 9.90 33.85 -10.66
C GLY A 264 9.45 33.75 -12.13
N THR A 265 9.27 32.55 -12.66
CA THR A 265 8.99 32.34 -14.09
C THR A 265 7.63 31.66 -14.33
N ALA A 266 7.12 31.80 -15.56
CA ALA A 266 5.99 30.99 -16.03
C ALA A 266 6.46 29.58 -16.41
N GLY A 267 5.53 28.63 -16.39
CA GLY A 267 5.80 27.22 -16.68
C GLY A 267 5.50 26.32 -15.50
N VAL A 268 6.02 25.10 -15.53
CA VAL A 268 5.83 24.09 -14.47
C VAL A 268 7.19 23.56 -14.03
N CYS A 269 7.36 23.37 -12.73
CA CYS A 269 8.51 22.70 -12.15
C CYS A 269 8.05 21.92 -10.93
N LEU A 270 8.40 20.66 -10.86
CA LEU A 270 8.21 19.84 -9.66
C LEU A 270 9.44 19.97 -8.77
N PRO A 271 9.28 20.04 -7.44
CA PRO A 271 10.41 19.96 -6.52
C PRO A 271 11.18 18.65 -6.70
N SER A 272 12.50 18.67 -6.48
CA SER A 272 13.30 17.44 -6.52
C SER A 272 12.89 16.43 -5.45
N VAL A 273 12.45 16.92 -4.29
CA VAL A 273 11.85 16.11 -3.22
C VAL A 273 10.50 16.72 -2.85
N MET A 274 9.45 15.93 -2.94
CA MET A 274 8.09 16.41 -2.74
C MET A 274 7.20 15.41 -2.00
N ASP A 275 6.15 15.93 -1.40
CA ASP A 275 5.04 15.14 -0.87
C ASP A 275 4.09 14.67 -1.99
N ILE A 276 3.05 13.94 -1.61
CA ILE A 276 2.05 13.38 -2.54
C ILE A 276 1.24 14.47 -3.28
N ASP A 277 1.10 15.66 -2.73
CA ASP A 277 0.39 16.80 -3.32
C ASP A 277 1.31 17.69 -4.18
N GLY A 278 2.59 17.33 -4.33
CA GLY A 278 3.59 18.09 -5.07
C GLY A 278 4.16 19.28 -4.28
N GLY A 279 3.97 19.29 -2.97
CA GLY A 279 4.58 20.28 -2.07
C GLY A 279 6.07 19.99 -1.87
N ALA A 280 6.91 21.06 -1.89
CA ALA A 280 8.34 20.91 -1.63
C ALA A 280 8.59 20.52 -0.17
N LEU A 281 9.35 19.47 0.06
CA LEU A 281 9.79 19.09 1.39
C LEU A 281 11.07 19.84 1.76
N GLY A 282 11.05 20.51 2.92
CA GLY A 282 12.17 21.32 3.42
C GLY A 282 13.41 20.48 3.75
N GLY A 283 14.56 21.16 3.83
CA GLY A 283 15.84 20.58 4.24
C GLY A 283 16.64 19.89 3.13
N TRP A 284 16.16 19.87 1.91
CA TRP A 284 16.88 19.37 0.74
C TRP A 284 17.13 20.49 -0.27
N PRO A 285 18.35 20.60 -0.84
CA PRO A 285 18.61 21.58 -1.86
C PRO A 285 17.66 21.39 -3.05
N MET A 286 17.02 22.47 -3.46
CA MET A 286 16.14 22.47 -4.63
C MET A 286 17.00 22.82 -5.84
N TYR A 287 16.90 22.05 -6.89
CA TYR A 287 17.61 22.27 -8.15
C TYR A 287 16.67 22.74 -9.24
#